data_e04a37f9fa4505b3c20817f518fb7a5f
#
_entry.id   e04a37f9fa4505b3c20817f518fb7a5f
#
_cell.length_a   1.000
_cell.length_b   1.000
_cell.length_c   1.000
_cell.angle_alpha   90.00
_cell.angle_beta   90.00
_cell.angle_gamma   90.00
#
_symmetry.space_group_name_H-M   'P 1'
#
loop_
_entity.id
_entity.type
_entity.pdbx_description
1 polymer ?
#
loop_
_entity_poly.entity_id
_entity_poly.type
_entity_poly.pdbx_seq_one_letter_code
_entity_poly.pdbx_strand_id
1 'polypeptide(L)'
;FDGSTVFIAQQNELSLFELHKNCDFVIHNYGELGSVLAINGAQNNVYISDIQHVRRRETIAMTPANTLTALKRLIGHAASETKTTDYKAYKTLVLETIQKITGTNTTPLVGSSGLSIQYAIMMGLVHDALDTHPGKAIKIIVPPNCYGGTNDQARRVAACLENVEVVDLL
;
A
#
# COMPACT_ATOMS: atom_id res chain seq x y z
N PHE A 1 11.02 3.39 -13.24
CA PHE A 1 10.58 2.35 -14.24
C PHE A 1 10.43 2.94 -15.66
N ASP A 2 11.24 3.93 -16.03
CA ASP A 2 11.15 4.55 -17.35
C ASP A 2 11.36 3.51 -18.46
N GLY A 3 10.38 3.41 -19.38
CA GLY A 3 10.38 2.45 -20.47
C GLY A 3 9.88 1.04 -20.12
N SER A 4 9.51 0.77 -18.87
CA SER A 4 8.96 -0.54 -18.48
C SER A 4 7.49 -0.68 -18.88
N THR A 5 7.11 -1.87 -19.30
CA THR A 5 5.72 -2.20 -19.62
C THR A 5 5.02 -2.79 -18.40
N VAL A 6 3.88 -2.20 -18.03
CA VAL A 6 3.05 -2.66 -16.90
C VAL A 6 1.68 -3.07 -17.42
N PHE A 7 1.25 -4.27 -17.07
CA PHE A 7 -0.09 -4.74 -17.36
C PHE A 7 -0.89 -4.98 -16.07
N ILE A 8 -2.15 -4.59 -16.05
CA ILE A 8 -3.06 -4.79 -14.92
C ILE A 8 -4.13 -5.79 -15.34
N ALA A 9 -4.06 -7.01 -14.79
CA ALA A 9 -5.02 -8.07 -15.05
C ALA A 9 -6.14 -8.07 -13.99
N GLN A 10 -7.38 -8.05 -14.44
CA GLN A 10 -8.54 -8.23 -13.58
C GLN A 10 -8.82 -9.73 -13.36
N GLN A 11 -9.58 -10.05 -12.31
CA GLN A 11 -9.82 -11.43 -11.85
C GLN A 11 -10.30 -12.40 -12.94
N ASN A 12 -11.02 -11.92 -13.94
CA ASN A 12 -11.58 -12.73 -15.01
C ASN A 12 -10.60 -12.96 -16.19
N GLU A 13 -9.45 -12.30 -16.20
CA GLU A 13 -8.46 -12.32 -17.28
C GLU A 13 -7.24 -13.21 -16.96
N LEU A 14 -7.29 -13.94 -15.84
CA LEU A 14 -6.17 -14.75 -15.34
C LEU A 14 -5.77 -15.91 -16.25
N SER A 15 -6.63 -16.31 -17.19
CA SER A 15 -6.32 -17.32 -18.22
C SER A 15 -5.38 -16.81 -19.32
N LEU A 16 -5.05 -15.53 -19.31
CA LEU A 16 -4.22 -14.86 -20.30
C LEU A 16 -2.73 -14.82 -19.92
N PHE A 17 -2.26 -15.80 -19.14
CA PHE A 17 -0.85 -15.89 -18.72
C PHE A 17 0.12 -15.82 -19.89
N GLU A 18 -0.28 -16.31 -21.07
CA GLU A 18 0.52 -16.25 -22.29
C GLU A 18 0.66 -14.84 -22.86
N LEU A 19 -0.35 -13.98 -22.72
CA LEU A 19 -0.33 -12.60 -23.25
C LEU A 19 0.57 -11.68 -22.43
N HIS A 20 0.87 -12.03 -21.19
CA HIS A 20 1.59 -11.18 -20.26
C HIS A 20 3.10 -11.44 -20.24
N LYS A 21 3.58 -12.43 -20.98
CA LYS A 21 5.02 -12.79 -21.05
C LYS A 21 5.92 -11.66 -21.55
N ASN A 22 5.35 -10.72 -22.30
CA ASN A 22 6.08 -9.58 -22.87
C ASN A 22 6.03 -8.31 -22.01
N CYS A 23 5.37 -8.35 -20.87
CA CYS A 23 5.32 -7.22 -19.94
C CYS A 23 6.38 -7.39 -18.85
N ASP A 24 7.02 -6.30 -18.46
CA ASP A 24 8.02 -6.31 -17.38
C ASP A 24 7.37 -6.56 -16.02
N PHE A 25 6.20 -5.98 -15.80
CA PHE A 25 5.43 -6.11 -14.57
C PHE A 25 3.98 -6.44 -14.87
N VAL A 26 3.42 -7.37 -14.10
CA VAL A 26 1.99 -7.71 -14.18
C VAL A 26 1.37 -7.60 -12.79
N ILE A 27 0.34 -6.79 -12.67
CA ILE A 27 -0.44 -6.66 -11.43
C ILE A 27 -1.71 -7.47 -11.59
N HIS A 28 -1.80 -8.61 -10.90
CA HIS A 28 -3.01 -9.42 -10.84
C HIS A 28 -3.90 -8.94 -9.70
N ASN A 29 -5.03 -8.33 -10.04
CA ASN A 29 -5.99 -7.84 -9.05
C ASN A 29 -7.02 -8.93 -8.73
N TYR A 30 -7.04 -9.36 -7.47
CA TYR A 30 -7.97 -10.37 -6.93
C TYR A 30 -9.11 -9.75 -6.10
N GLY A 31 -9.44 -8.49 -6.35
CA GLY A 31 -10.50 -7.77 -5.65
C GLY A 31 -10.19 -7.64 -4.16
N GLU A 32 -11.13 -8.06 -3.31
CA GLU A 32 -11.01 -7.94 -1.85
C GLU A 32 -9.84 -8.73 -1.23
N LEU A 33 -9.27 -9.70 -1.95
CA LEU A 33 -8.08 -10.40 -1.47
C LEU A 33 -6.82 -9.51 -1.53
N GLY A 34 -6.78 -8.59 -2.49
CA GLY A 34 -5.63 -7.74 -2.78
C GLY A 34 -5.04 -8.01 -4.16
N SER A 35 -3.79 -7.62 -4.38
CA SER A 35 -3.12 -7.77 -5.67
C SER A 35 -1.79 -8.49 -5.55
N VAL A 36 -1.42 -9.23 -6.59
CA VAL A 36 -0.11 -9.89 -6.73
C VAL A 36 0.64 -9.19 -7.84
N LEU A 37 1.86 -8.72 -7.55
CA LEU A 37 2.77 -8.19 -8.54
C LEU A 37 3.70 -9.31 -9.02
N ALA A 38 3.60 -9.66 -10.29
CA ALA A 38 4.55 -10.53 -10.96
C ALA A 38 5.61 -9.69 -11.68
N ILE A 39 6.86 -10.08 -11.54
CA ILE A 39 8.02 -9.42 -12.18
C ILE A 39 8.57 -10.40 -13.21
N ASN A 40 8.56 -10.00 -14.46
CA ASN A 40 9.01 -10.84 -15.58
C ASN A 40 10.41 -10.42 -16.04
N GLY A 41 11.17 -11.41 -16.45
CA GLY A 41 12.50 -11.21 -17.01
C GLY A 41 13.58 -10.97 -15.95
N ALA A 42 14.73 -11.58 -16.16
CA ALA A 42 15.87 -11.49 -15.23
C ALA A 42 16.42 -10.06 -15.09
N GLN A 43 16.28 -9.24 -16.13
CA GLN A 43 16.67 -7.82 -16.13
C GLN A 43 15.93 -7.01 -15.06
N ASN A 44 14.70 -7.42 -14.69
CA ASN A 44 13.86 -6.72 -13.74
C ASN A 44 14.11 -7.17 -12.28
N ASN A 45 14.98 -8.15 -12.04
CA ASN A 45 15.32 -8.61 -10.69
C ASN A 45 15.95 -7.51 -9.82
N VAL A 46 16.56 -6.50 -10.43
CA VAL A 46 17.14 -5.34 -9.72
C VAL A 46 16.10 -4.57 -8.90
N TYR A 47 14.82 -4.62 -9.29
CA TYR A 47 13.74 -3.92 -8.60
C TYR A 47 13.15 -4.69 -7.41
N ILE A 48 13.44 -6.01 -7.28
CA ILE A 48 12.81 -6.87 -6.26
C ILE A 48 13.10 -6.37 -4.85
N SER A 49 14.34 -5.97 -4.58
CA SER A 49 14.73 -5.47 -3.25
C SER A 49 13.95 -4.23 -2.87
N ASP A 50 13.85 -3.27 -3.77
CA ASP A 50 13.18 -2.00 -3.52
C ASP A 50 11.67 -2.18 -3.38
N ILE A 51 11.05 -3.00 -4.25
CA ILE A 51 9.63 -3.34 -4.17
C ILE A 51 9.31 -4.02 -2.83
N GLN A 52 10.13 -4.98 -2.39
CA GLN A 52 9.94 -5.62 -1.09
C GLN A 52 10.16 -4.66 0.08
N HIS A 53 11.08 -3.72 -0.06
CA HIS A 53 11.33 -2.71 0.95
C HIS A 53 10.13 -1.79 1.10
N VAL A 54 9.59 -1.26 -0.01
CA VAL A 54 8.35 -0.46 -0.04
C VAL A 54 7.20 -1.23 0.60
N ARG A 55 6.95 -2.46 0.15
CA ARG A 55 5.88 -3.31 0.68
C ARG A 55 5.95 -3.45 2.20
N ARG A 56 7.13 -3.66 2.76
CA ARG A 56 7.32 -3.80 4.21
C ARG A 56 7.12 -2.49 4.95
N ARG A 57 7.62 -1.39 4.41
CA ARG A 57 7.58 -0.06 5.05
C ARG A 57 6.21 0.57 5.00
N GLU A 58 5.53 0.46 3.87
CA GLU A 58 4.16 0.97 3.71
C GLU A 58 3.12 -0.03 4.23
N THR A 59 3.53 -1.23 4.58
CA THR A 59 2.68 -2.33 5.06
C THR A 59 1.55 -2.65 4.06
N ILE A 60 1.87 -2.55 2.77
CA ILE A 60 0.97 -2.90 1.68
C ILE A 60 1.14 -4.39 1.40
N ALA A 61 0.49 -5.22 2.19
CA ALA A 61 0.59 -6.66 2.04
C ALA A 61 -0.76 -7.34 2.34
N MET A 62 -1.04 -8.39 1.60
CA MET A 62 -2.14 -9.28 1.90
C MET A 62 -1.92 -9.99 3.23
N THR A 63 -2.99 -10.38 3.90
CA THR A 63 -2.91 -11.34 5.01
C THR A 63 -2.37 -12.68 4.50
N PRO A 64 -1.74 -13.50 5.35
CA PRO A 64 -1.28 -14.84 4.94
C PRO A 64 -2.38 -15.71 4.32
N ALA A 65 -3.60 -15.64 4.85
CA ALA A 65 -4.75 -16.39 4.31
C ALA A 65 -5.14 -15.90 2.90
N ASN A 66 -5.22 -14.59 2.70
CA ASN A 66 -5.50 -14.00 1.39
C ASN A 66 -4.39 -14.30 0.38
N THR A 67 -3.13 -14.24 0.82
CA THR A 67 -1.97 -14.58 -0.01
C THR A 67 -2.05 -16.03 -0.49
N LEU A 68 -2.33 -16.98 0.40
CA LEU A 68 -2.48 -18.37 0.04
C LEU A 68 -3.62 -18.58 -0.98
N THR A 69 -4.74 -17.91 -0.78
CA THR A 69 -5.89 -17.98 -1.69
C THR A 69 -5.56 -17.39 -3.07
N ALA A 70 -4.90 -16.23 -3.09
CA ALA A 70 -4.47 -15.57 -4.33
C ALA A 70 -3.46 -16.42 -5.11
N LEU A 71 -2.47 -17.00 -4.43
CA LEU A 71 -1.49 -17.89 -5.05
C LEU A 71 -2.13 -19.15 -5.63
N LYS A 72 -3.08 -19.78 -4.91
CA LYS A 72 -3.84 -20.93 -5.44
C LYS A 72 -4.57 -20.56 -6.73
N ARG A 73 -5.23 -19.40 -6.75
CA ARG A 73 -5.90 -18.91 -7.97
C ARG A 73 -4.92 -18.66 -9.10
N LEU A 74 -3.77 -18.04 -8.80
CA LEU A 74 -2.73 -17.73 -9.79
C LEU A 74 -2.21 -19.00 -10.51
N ILE A 75 -2.08 -20.11 -9.79
CA ILE A 75 -1.62 -21.38 -10.36
C ILE A 75 -2.75 -22.31 -10.83
N GLY A 76 -3.97 -21.78 -10.95
CA GLY A 76 -5.14 -22.54 -11.45
C GLY A 76 -5.69 -23.58 -10.49
N HIS A 77 -5.30 -23.57 -9.22
CA HIS A 77 -5.90 -24.44 -8.21
C HIS A 77 -7.23 -23.89 -7.71
N ALA A 78 -8.20 -24.79 -7.50
CA ALA A 78 -9.45 -24.41 -6.86
C ALA A 78 -9.17 -23.80 -5.47
N ALA A 79 -9.48 -22.52 -5.32
CA ALA A 79 -9.50 -21.89 -4.02
C ALA A 79 -10.88 -22.09 -3.43
N SER A 80 -10.96 -22.58 -2.18
CA SER A 80 -12.22 -22.57 -1.47
C SER A 80 -12.79 -21.16 -1.46
N GLU A 81 -14.08 -21.02 -1.75
CA GLU A 81 -14.76 -19.74 -1.66
C GLU A 81 -14.51 -19.15 -0.27
N THR A 82 -13.92 -17.99 -0.23
CA THR A 82 -13.85 -17.19 0.99
C THR A 82 -15.30 -16.87 1.36
N LYS A 83 -15.73 -17.32 2.54
CA LYS A 83 -17.03 -16.89 3.08
C LYS A 83 -17.08 -15.37 2.94
N THR A 84 -18.16 -14.86 2.34
CA THR A 84 -18.43 -13.43 2.28
C THR A 84 -18.42 -12.89 3.71
N THR A 85 -17.32 -12.27 4.07
CA THR A 85 -17.17 -11.62 5.37
C THR A 85 -17.77 -10.25 5.25
N ASP A 86 -18.70 -9.88 6.11
CA ASP A 86 -19.23 -8.52 6.15
C ASP A 86 -18.19 -7.56 6.73
N TYR A 87 -17.21 -7.20 5.90
CA TYR A 87 -16.13 -6.29 6.27
C TYR A 87 -16.67 -4.93 6.74
N LYS A 88 -17.81 -4.49 6.22
CA LYS A 88 -18.40 -3.21 6.59
C LYS A 88 -18.92 -3.25 8.02
N ALA A 89 -19.63 -4.32 8.39
CA ALA A 89 -20.12 -4.50 9.76
C ALA A 89 -18.95 -4.63 10.74
N TYR A 90 -17.91 -5.41 10.41
CA TYR A 90 -16.74 -5.52 11.28
C TYR A 90 -15.97 -4.21 11.43
N LYS A 91 -15.81 -3.44 10.34
CA LYS A 91 -15.19 -2.12 10.41
C LYS A 91 -15.97 -1.20 11.35
N THR A 92 -17.30 -1.14 11.22
CA THR A 92 -18.16 -0.35 12.09
C THR A 92 -17.98 -0.75 13.55
N LEU A 93 -18.01 -2.06 13.86
CA LEU A 93 -17.81 -2.57 15.21
C LEU A 93 -16.45 -2.17 15.81
N VAL A 94 -15.39 -2.22 15.02
CA VAL A 94 -14.04 -1.78 15.45
C VAL A 94 -14.03 -0.30 15.78
N LEU A 95 -14.60 0.56 14.90
CA LEU A 95 -14.65 2.00 15.11
C LEU A 95 -15.44 2.36 16.36
N GLU A 96 -16.62 1.78 16.57
CA GLU A 96 -17.46 1.97 17.76
C GLU A 96 -16.75 1.50 19.03
N THR A 97 -16.04 0.37 18.95
CA THR A 97 -15.27 -0.15 20.09
C THR A 97 -14.17 0.82 20.49
N ILE A 98 -13.43 1.39 19.52
CA ILE A 98 -12.39 2.38 19.78
C ILE A 98 -12.97 3.63 20.40
N GLN A 99 -14.09 4.16 19.88
CA GLN A 99 -14.77 5.32 20.44
C GLN A 99 -15.19 5.08 21.90
N LYS A 100 -15.76 3.90 22.17
CA LYS A 100 -16.17 3.51 23.52
C LYS A 100 -15.00 3.44 24.51
N ILE A 101 -13.87 2.84 24.07
CA ILE A 101 -12.69 2.67 24.95
C ILE A 101 -11.99 4.02 25.21
N THR A 102 -11.90 4.86 24.18
CA THR A 102 -11.17 6.15 24.27
C THR A 102 -12.03 7.28 24.78
N GLY A 103 -13.37 7.12 24.83
CA GLY A 103 -14.31 8.17 25.18
C GLY A 103 -14.39 9.32 24.16
N THR A 104 -13.84 9.14 22.96
CA THR A 104 -13.84 10.19 21.94
C THR A 104 -15.16 10.24 21.16
N ASN A 105 -15.58 11.45 20.80
CA ASN A 105 -16.73 11.67 19.92
C ASN A 105 -16.32 11.77 18.43
N THR A 106 -15.02 11.77 18.13
CA THR A 106 -14.56 11.82 16.75
C THR A 106 -14.54 10.44 16.12
N THR A 107 -14.71 10.36 14.81
CA THR A 107 -14.59 9.09 14.07
C THR A 107 -13.14 8.63 14.03
N PRO A 108 -12.80 7.47 14.58
CA PRO A 108 -11.44 6.94 14.52
C PRO A 108 -11.02 6.60 13.09
N LEU A 109 -9.72 6.73 12.80
CA LEU A 109 -9.11 6.20 11.59
C LEU A 109 -8.43 4.87 11.92
N VAL A 110 -8.66 3.86 11.10
CA VAL A 110 -8.09 2.52 11.30
C VAL A 110 -7.41 2.06 10.00
N GLY A 111 -6.17 1.66 10.13
CA GLY A 111 -5.38 1.03 9.07
C GLY A 111 -4.99 -0.40 9.45
N SER A 112 -4.39 -1.12 8.51
CA SER A 112 -3.89 -2.49 8.71
C SER A 112 -2.67 -2.55 9.67
N SER A 113 -1.99 -1.42 9.84
CA SER A 113 -0.85 -1.25 10.75
C SER A 113 -0.63 0.22 11.10
N GLY A 114 0.23 0.48 12.09
CA GLY A 114 0.64 1.84 12.44
C GLY A 114 1.29 2.58 11.27
N LEU A 115 2.14 1.93 10.48
CA LEU A 115 2.77 2.55 9.31
C LEU A 115 1.77 2.83 8.19
N SER A 116 0.79 1.96 7.97
CA SER A 116 -0.21 2.20 6.90
C SER A 116 -1.12 3.38 7.23
N ILE A 117 -1.54 3.53 8.48
CA ILE A 117 -2.35 4.69 8.88
C ILE A 117 -1.53 5.98 8.91
N GLN A 118 -0.26 5.91 9.35
CA GLN A 118 0.67 7.04 9.30
C GLN A 118 0.87 7.52 7.85
N TYR A 119 1.07 6.59 6.91
CA TYR A 119 1.18 6.92 5.49
C TYR A 119 -0.05 7.65 4.97
N ALA A 120 -1.24 7.12 5.26
CA ALA A 120 -2.50 7.74 4.83
C ALA A 120 -2.66 9.16 5.40
N ILE A 121 -2.34 9.37 6.69
CA ILE A 121 -2.39 10.69 7.32
C ILE A 121 -1.36 11.62 6.69
N MET A 122 -0.12 11.18 6.53
CA MET A 122 0.97 11.98 5.95
C MET A 122 0.63 12.41 4.53
N MET A 123 0.17 11.50 3.68
CA MET A 123 -0.23 11.81 2.31
C MET A 123 -1.40 12.79 2.27
N GLY A 124 -2.41 12.60 3.12
CA GLY A 124 -3.56 13.53 3.22
C GLY A 124 -3.11 14.94 3.59
N LEU A 125 -2.27 15.08 4.62
CA LEU A 125 -1.78 16.38 5.08
C LEU A 125 -0.87 17.05 4.05
N VAL A 126 0.01 16.31 3.39
CA VAL A 126 0.90 16.86 2.37
C VAL A 126 0.12 17.33 1.15
N HIS A 127 -0.84 16.53 0.66
CA HIS A 127 -1.69 16.95 -0.45
C HIS A 127 -2.56 18.15 -0.10
N ASP A 128 -3.17 18.18 1.07
CA ASP A 128 -3.92 19.35 1.53
C ASP A 128 -3.03 20.62 1.58
N ALA A 129 -1.79 20.48 2.07
CA ALA A 129 -0.84 21.60 2.12
C ALA A 129 -0.41 22.05 0.72
N LEU A 130 -0.19 21.15 -0.23
CA LEU A 130 0.14 21.49 -1.61
C LEU A 130 -1.02 22.22 -2.31
N ASP A 131 -2.25 21.79 -2.06
CA ASP A 131 -3.46 22.39 -2.65
C ASP A 131 -3.75 23.77 -2.04
N THR A 132 -3.58 23.92 -0.72
CA THR A 132 -3.85 25.20 -0.02
C THR A 132 -2.71 26.21 -0.13
N HIS A 133 -1.48 25.77 -0.43
CA HIS A 133 -0.30 26.60 -0.53
C HIS A 133 0.47 26.38 -1.85
N PRO A 134 -0.15 26.59 -3.02
CA PRO A 134 0.48 26.29 -4.30
C PRO A 134 1.81 27.03 -4.48
N GLY A 135 2.84 26.30 -4.92
CA GLY A 135 4.17 26.81 -5.16
C GLY A 135 5.04 27.07 -3.92
N LYS A 136 4.53 26.77 -2.71
CA LYS A 136 5.33 26.85 -1.48
C LYS A 136 6.00 25.51 -1.18
N ALA A 137 7.19 25.58 -0.58
CA ALA A 137 7.86 24.39 -0.07
C ALA A 137 7.14 23.87 1.18
N ILE A 138 6.85 22.56 1.18
CA ILE A 138 6.27 21.84 2.30
C ILE A 138 7.39 21.12 3.05
N LYS A 139 7.45 21.28 4.36
CA LYS A 139 8.47 20.67 5.20
C LYS A 139 7.84 19.60 6.11
N ILE A 140 8.33 18.37 6.01
CA ILE A 140 8.01 17.30 6.94
C ILE A 140 9.11 17.30 8.00
N ILE A 141 8.76 17.68 9.23
CA ILE A 141 9.72 17.72 10.34
C ILE A 141 9.70 16.36 11.05
N VAL A 142 10.87 15.73 11.15
CA VAL A 142 11.03 14.41 11.74
C VAL A 142 11.93 14.47 12.99
N PRO A 143 11.45 14.04 14.16
CA PRO A 143 12.28 14.01 15.36
C PRO A 143 13.39 12.94 15.27
N PRO A 144 14.57 13.17 15.87
CA PRO A 144 15.71 12.27 15.73
C PRO A 144 15.49 10.91 16.40
N ASN A 145 14.60 10.84 17.38
CA ASN A 145 14.25 9.64 18.12
C ASN A 145 12.96 8.95 17.66
N CYS A 146 12.45 9.29 16.48
CA CYS A 146 11.27 8.63 15.95
C CYS A 146 11.58 7.18 15.52
N TYR A 147 10.52 6.38 15.38
CA TYR A 147 10.65 5.04 14.82
C TYR A 147 11.24 5.11 13.41
N GLY A 148 12.25 4.27 13.11
CA GLY A 148 12.97 4.31 11.82
C GLY A 148 12.05 4.20 10.59
N GLY A 149 10.93 3.44 10.69
CA GLY A 149 9.92 3.39 9.63
C GLY A 149 9.22 4.72 9.37
N THR A 150 9.03 5.56 10.39
CA THR A 150 8.45 6.90 10.27
C THR A 150 9.37 7.82 9.47
N ASN A 151 10.66 7.82 9.80
CA ASN A 151 11.66 8.62 9.11
C ASN A 151 11.80 8.19 7.64
N ASP A 152 11.94 6.88 7.41
CA ASP A 152 12.05 6.30 6.07
C ASP A 152 10.83 6.62 5.20
N GLN A 153 9.63 6.51 5.75
CA GLN A 153 8.38 6.84 5.07
C GLN A 153 8.28 8.32 4.70
N ALA A 154 8.66 9.22 5.61
CA ALA A 154 8.68 10.65 5.33
C ALA A 154 9.60 11.00 4.15
N ARG A 155 10.82 10.42 4.13
CA ARG A 155 11.79 10.65 3.03
C ARG A 155 11.30 10.09 1.71
N ARG A 156 10.60 8.96 1.70
CA ARG A 156 10.01 8.38 0.49
C ARG A 156 8.88 9.23 -0.06
N VAL A 157 8.00 9.73 0.81
CA VAL A 157 6.92 10.64 0.40
C VAL A 157 7.52 11.91 -0.20
N ALA A 158 8.50 12.51 0.45
CA ALA A 158 9.18 13.71 -0.06
C ALA A 158 9.87 13.45 -1.42
N ALA A 159 10.51 12.28 -1.60
CA ALA A 159 11.19 11.95 -2.85
C ALA A 159 10.25 11.77 -4.06
N CYS A 160 8.95 11.52 -3.81
CA CYS A 160 7.95 11.33 -4.87
C CYS A 160 7.17 12.60 -5.23
N LEU A 161 7.36 13.70 -4.51
CA LEU A 161 6.56 14.91 -4.64
C LEU A 161 7.46 16.15 -4.84
N GLU A 162 7.06 17.01 -5.75
CA GLU A 162 7.73 18.29 -5.93
C GLU A 162 7.45 19.23 -4.75
N ASN A 163 8.43 20.06 -4.39
CA ASN A 163 8.34 21.03 -3.31
C ASN A 163 8.09 20.45 -1.90
N VAL A 164 8.38 19.17 -1.69
CA VAL A 164 8.30 18.51 -0.38
C VAL A 164 9.70 18.09 0.07
N GLU A 165 10.09 18.47 1.27
CA GLU A 165 11.39 18.10 1.85
C GLU A 165 11.25 17.58 3.28
N VAL A 166 12.18 16.75 3.71
CA VAL A 166 12.27 16.29 5.10
C VAL A 166 13.32 17.08 5.84
N VAL A 167 12.96 17.57 7.00
CA VAL A 167 13.86 18.31 7.91
C VAL A 167 13.99 17.53 9.21
N ASP A 168 15.23 17.17 9.56
CA ASP A 168 15.50 16.56 10.85
C ASP A 168 15.45 17.65 11.95
N LEU A 169 14.70 17.35 13.00
CA LEU A 169 14.69 18.21 14.20
C LEU A 169 15.98 17.92 14.97
N LEU A 170 16.79 18.96 15.15
CA LEU A 170 18.06 18.90 15.92
C LEU A 170 17.81 19.00 17.43
#